data_d2b2cae700b8a89606a45e44af64fedf
#
_entry.id   d2b2cae700b8a89606a45e44af64fedf
#
_cell.length_a   1.000
_cell.length_b   1.000
_cell.length_c   1.000
_cell.angle_alpha   90.00
_cell.angle_beta   90.00
_cell.angle_gamma   90.00
#
_symmetry.space_group_name_H-M   'P 1'
#
loop_
_entity.id
_entity.type
_entity.pdbx_description
1 polymer ?
#
loop_
_entity_poly.entity_id
_entity_poly.type
_entity_poly.pdbx_seq_one_letter_code
_entity_poly.pdbx_strand_id
1 'polypeptide(L)'
;MVVDDPYTRPIADSAALVLIDVQRDFYAGDAPMRVDGTSAAIPAMAKLAEAFRRRGLPIVHVVRLYRPDGSNADPVRRRSIEGGARFAEPGSAGSQIAAELLPKAVELDHELLLAGGFQEVGPAEHVMYKSRWGAFYGTGLEQHLRESGSDTLVFAGCNFPNCPRTSIYEASERDFRTVLVSDAISGLYDRGAEECRAIGVHVLELSETLDWLACR
;
A
#
# COMPACT_ATOMS: atom_id res chain seq x y z
N MET A 1 5.29 -22.06 0.18
CA MET A 1 5.77 -22.67 -1.09
C MET A 1 5.00 -22.00 -2.23
N VAL A 2 5.69 -21.28 -3.13
CA VAL A 2 5.05 -20.68 -4.31
C VAL A 2 4.50 -21.80 -5.17
N VAL A 3 3.18 -21.77 -5.45
CA VAL A 3 2.55 -22.74 -6.34
C VAL A 3 3.11 -22.53 -7.74
N ASP A 4 3.56 -23.58 -8.41
CA ASP A 4 4.13 -23.51 -9.76
C ASP A 4 3.03 -23.43 -10.83
N ASP A 5 2.20 -22.38 -10.73
CA ASP A 5 1.18 -22.04 -11.71
C ASP A 5 1.71 -20.90 -12.58
N PRO A 6 1.90 -21.07 -13.89
CA PRO A 6 2.48 -20.05 -14.76
C PRO A 6 1.66 -18.76 -14.85
N TYR A 7 0.37 -18.80 -14.51
CA TYR A 7 -0.50 -17.63 -14.59
C TYR A 7 -0.45 -16.78 -13.32
N THR A 8 -0.29 -17.38 -12.15
CA THR A 8 -0.28 -16.68 -10.84
C THR A 8 1.11 -16.58 -10.20
N ARG A 9 2.09 -17.38 -10.68
CA ARG A 9 3.46 -17.35 -10.15
C ARG A 9 4.08 -15.95 -10.27
N PRO A 10 4.50 -15.33 -9.16
CA PRO A 10 5.08 -14.00 -9.17
C PRO A 10 6.45 -13.98 -9.84
N ILE A 11 6.76 -12.89 -10.54
CA ILE A 11 8.01 -12.67 -11.27
C ILE A 11 8.76 -11.53 -10.61
N ALA A 12 9.93 -11.82 -10.04
CA ALA A 12 10.70 -10.87 -9.23
C ALA A 12 11.22 -9.67 -10.04
N ASP A 13 11.58 -9.86 -11.31
CA ASP A 13 12.14 -8.80 -12.16
C ASP A 13 11.10 -7.79 -12.67
N SER A 14 9.81 -8.13 -12.62
CA SER A 14 8.68 -7.26 -12.96
C SER A 14 7.81 -6.92 -11.76
N ALA A 15 8.36 -7.04 -10.54
CA ALA A 15 7.63 -6.76 -9.31
C ALA A 15 7.60 -5.26 -9.00
N ALA A 16 6.47 -4.78 -8.47
CA ALA A 16 6.35 -3.48 -7.81
C ALA A 16 5.83 -3.65 -6.37
N LEU A 17 6.34 -2.86 -5.45
CA LEU A 17 5.86 -2.80 -4.07
C LEU A 17 4.75 -1.76 -3.94
N VAL A 18 3.64 -2.15 -3.36
CA VAL A 18 2.49 -1.27 -3.07
C VAL A 18 2.29 -1.20 -1.56
N LEU A 19 2.68 -0.07 -0.96
CA LEU A 19 2.56 0.21 0.48
C LEU A 19 1.29 1.03 0.73
N ILE A 20 0.33 0.48 1.46
CA ILE A 20 -1.01 1.06 1.57
C ILE A 20 -1.24 1.69 2.94
N ASP A 21 -1.61 2.99 2.96
CA ASP A 21 -2.12 3.76 4.10
C ASP A 21 -1.21 3.75 5.35
N VAL A 22 0.13 3.69 5.20
CA VAL A 22 1.05 3.70 6.34
C VAL A 22 1.36 5.15 6.75
N GLN A 23 0.32 5.86 7.16
CA GLN A 23 0.36 7.27 7.55
C GLN A 23 0.24 7.43 9.08
N ARG A 24 0.80 8.51 9.63
CA ARG A 24 0.88 8.72 11.08
C ARG A 24 -0.46 8.55 11.80
N ASP A 25 -1.56 9.05 11.25
CA ASP A 25 -2.89 8.94 11.85
C ASP A 25 -3.44 7.51 11.92
N PHE A 26 -2.79 6.54 11.27
CA PHE A 26 -3.17 5.14 11.31
C PHE A 26 -2.23 4.25 12.14
N TYR A 27 -1.05 4.75 12.55
CA TYR A 27 -0.11 3.90 13.30
C TYR A 27 0.41 4.50 14.61
N ALA A 28 0.46 5.84 14.77
CA ALA A 28 1.03 6.45 15.96
C ALA A 28 0.20 6.14 17.22
N GLY A 29 0.86 6.14 18.38
CA GLY A 29 0.21 5.75 19.65
C GLY A 29 -0.94 6.67 20.07
N ASP A 30 -0.88 7.93 19.67
CA ASP A 30 -1.87 9.00 19.93
C ASP A 30 -2.82 9.26 18.74
N ALA A 31 -2.73 8.45 17.70
CA ALA A 31 -3.44 8.69 16.45
C ALA A 31 -4.96 8.49 16.56
N PRO A 32 -5.76 9.40 15.94
CA PRO A 32 -7.23 9.37 16.05
C PRO A 32 -7.86 8.16 15.34
N MET A 33 -7.16 7.56 14.39
CA MET A 33 -7.61 6.40 13.60
C MET A 33 -6.62 5.24 13.70
N ARG A 34 -5.92 5.13 14.81
CA ARG A 34 -4.93 4.09 15.04
C ARG A 34 -5.47 2.69 14.75
N VAL A 35 -4.70 1.94 14.00
CA VAL A 35 -4.93 0.52 13.70
C VAL A 35 -3.88 -0.32 14.42
N ASP A 36 -4.34 -1.21 15.29
CA ASP A 36 -3.46 -2.10 16.02
C ASP A 36 -2.65 -3.00 15.08
N GLY A 37 -1.38 -3.25 15.47
CA GLY A 37 -0.44 -4.03 14.68
C GLY A 37 0.28 -3.24 13.58
N THR A 38 -0.21 -2.07 13.14
CA THR A 38 0.44 -1.31 12.05
C THR A 38 1.84 -0.84 12.45
N SER A 39 1.99 -0.25 13.63
CA SER A 39 3.30 0.19 14.12
C SER A 39 4.32 -0.97 14.24
N ALA A 40 3.85 -2.16 14.65
CA ALA A 40 4.69 -3.35 14.75
C ALA A 40 5.12 -3.90 13.39
N ALA A 41 4.35 -3.68 12.33
CA ALA A 41 4.66 -4.14 10.97
C ALA A 41 5.59 -3.17 10.20
N ILE A 42 5.74 -1.91 10.63
CA ILE A 42 6.58 -0.91 9.94
C ILE A 42 8.03 -1.40 9.73
N PRO A 43 8.72 -2.02 10.70
CA PRO A 43 10.08 -2.51 10.46
C PRO A 43 10.18 -3.56 9.34
N ALA A 44 9.16 -4.42 9.17
CA ALA A 44 9.10 -5.38 8.07
C ALA A 44 8.87 -4.67 6.73
N MET A 45 7.95 -3.71 6.70
CA MET A 45 7.69 -2.88 5.51
C MET A 45 8.95 -2.10 5.08
N ALA A 46 9.71 -1.55 6.03
CA ALA A 46 10.94 -0.81 5.75
C ALA A 46 12.02 -1.70 5.11
N LYS A 47 12.21 -2.92 5.63
CA LYS A 47 13.15 -3.90 5.03
C LYS A 47 12.71 -4.30 3.63
N LEU A 48 11.41 -4.45 3.41
CA LEU A 48 10.85 -4.76 2.10
C LEU A 48 11.10 -3.61 1.12
N ALA A 49 10.80 -2.36 1.50
CA ALA A 49 11.07 -1.18 0.69
C ALA A 49 12.56 -1.03 0.35
N GLU A 50 13.45 -1.27 1.31
CA GLU A 50 14.89 -1.28 1.06
C GLU A 50 15.31 -2.34 0.04
N ALA A 51 14.74 -3.55 0.10
CA ALA A 51 15.03 -4.61 -0.86
C ALA A 51 14.61 -4.22 -2.29
N PHE A 52 13.44 -3.60 -2.46
CA PHE A 52 12.98 -3.08 -3.74
C PHE A 52 13.89 -1.96 -4.26
N ARG A 53 14.29 -1.00 -3.41
CA ARG A 53 15.24 0.08 -3.78
C ARG A 53 16.59 -0.48 -4.24
N ARG A 54 17.15 -1.47 -3.55
CA ARG A 54 18.42 -2.10 -3.94
C ARG A 54 18.35 -2.76 -5.31
N ARG A 55 17.18 -3.22 -5.72
CA ARG A 55 16.95 -3.80 -7.04
C ARG A 55 16.54 -2.79 -8.11
N GLY A 56 16.29 -1.55 -7.74
CA GLY A 56 15.75 -0.53 -8.65
C GLY A 56 14.31 -0.83 -9.10
N LEU A 57 13.57 -1.62 -8.33
CA LEU A 57 12.19 -1.98 -8.61
C LEU A 57 11.21 -0.89 -8.15
N PRO A 58 10.07 -0.71 -8.82
CA PRO A 58 9.09 0.32 -8.48
C PRO A 58 8.50 0.17 -7.08
N ILE A 59 8.32 1.31 -6.40
CA ILE A 59 7.61 1.40 -5.12
C ILE A 59 6.52 2.46 -5.25
N VAL A 60 5.30 2.12 -4.84
CA VAL A 60 4.18 3.05 -4.78
C VAL A 60 3.63 3.11 -3.36
N HIS A 61 3.77 4.28 -2.72
CA HIS A 61 3.10 4.59 -1.47
C HIS A 61 1.70 5.12 -1.77
N VAL A 62 0.69 4.40 -1.36
CA VAL A 62 -0.71 4.77 -1.54
C VAL A 62 -1.22 5.40 -0.26
N VAL A 63 -1.69 6.65 -0.31
CA VAL A 63 -2.13 7.40 0.86
C VAL A 63 -3.61 7.78 0.80
N ARG A 64 -4.19 8.00 1.98
CA ARG A 64 -5.49 8.63 2.17
C ARG A 64 -5.31 10.09 2.51
N LEU A 65 -6.18 10.94 1.96
CA LEU A 65 -6.30 12.34 2.33
C LEU A 65 -7.79 12.67 2.46
N TYR A 66 -8.19 13.29 3.56
CA TYR A 66 -9.57 13.69 3.79
C TYR A 66 -9.66 15.20 3.92
N ARG A 67 -10.41 15.83 3.02
CA ARG A 67 -10.69 17.27 3.11
C ARG A 67 -11.55 17.56 4.34
N PRO A 68 -11.32 18.70 5.03
CA PRO A 68 -12.06 19.05 6.24
C PRO A 68 -13.58 19.14 6.07
N ASP A 69 -14.04 19.44 4.84
CA ASP A 69 -15.46 19.52 4.46
C ASP A 69 -16.09 18.13 4.16
N GLY A 70 -15.31 17.06 4.20
CA GLY A 70 -15.77 15.71 3.92
C GLY A 70 -16.13 15.43 2.45
N SER A 71 -15.89 16.39 1.53
CA SER A 71 -16.32 16.29 0.12
C SER A 71 -15.76 15.09 -0.63
N ASN A 72 -14.54 14.63 -0.28
CA ASN A 72 -13.88 13.47 -0.89
C ASN A 72 -13.95 12.20 -0.03
N ALA A 73 -14.59 12.28 1.14
CA ALA A 73 -14.67 11.15 2.06
C ALA A 73 -15.59 10.04 1.53
N ASP A 74 -15.24 8.79 1.84
CA ASP A 74 -16.14 7.67 1.68
C ASP A 74 -17.35 7.77 2.65
N PRO A 75 -18.52 7.21 2.32
CA PRO A 75 -19.74 7.38 3.09
C PRO A 75 -19.62 7.04 4.57
N VAL A 76 -18.86 5.98 4.91
CA VAL A 76 -18.71 5.52 6.30
C VAL A 76 -17.93 6.50 7.18
N ARG A 77 -17.10 7.37 6.58
CA ARG A 77 -16.29 8.36 7.30
C ARG A 77 -16.82 9.77 7.21
N ARG A 78 -17.67 10.06 6.21
CA ARG A 78 -18.17 11.39 5.92
C ARG A 78 -18.83 12.07 7.12
N ARG A 79 -19.76 11.38 7.77
CA ARG A 79 -20.48 11.93 8.94
C ARG A 79 -19.53 12.33 10.08
N SER A 80 -18.48 11.53 10.32
CA SER A 80 -17.47 11.82 11.35
C SER A 80 -16.67 13.08 11.01
N ILE A 81 -16.24 13.21 9.75
CA ILE A 81 -15.44 14.37 9.27
C ILE A 81 -16.29 15.63 9.27
N GLU A 82 -17.51 15.59 8.75
CA GLU A 82 -18.48 16.71 8.80
C GLU A 82 -18.79 17.11 10.25
N GLY A 83 -18.77 16.14 11.19
CA GLY A 83 -18.90 16.37 12.62
C GLY A 83 -17.67 16.92 13.32
N GLY A 84 -16.58 17.21 12.57
CA GLY A 84 -15.37 17.84 13.11
C GLY A 84 -14.19 16.90 13.36
N ALA A 85 -14.32 15.60 13.11
CA ALA A 85 -13.16 14.70 13.21
C ALA A 85 -12.10 15.05 12.16
N ARG A 86 -10.81 14.98 12.54
CA ARG A 86 -9.67 15.27 11.67
C ARG A 86 -8.70 14.10 11.72
N PHE A 87 -8.45 13.51 10.57
CA PHE A 87 -7.44 12.47 10.36
C PHE A 87 -7.05 12.43 8.88
N ALA A 88 -5.78 12.14 8.62
CA ALA A 88 -5.17 12.19 7.29
C ALA A 88 -5.55 13.48 6.52
N GLU A 89 -5.66 14.59 7.25
CA GLU A 89 -6.02 15.89 6.70
C GLU A 89 -4.84 16.44 5.89
N PRO A 90 -5.07 16.96 4.66
CA PRO A 90 -4.02 17.58 3.87
C PRO A 90 -3.27 18.66 4.66
N GLY A 91 -1.92 18.60 4.64
CA GLY A 91 -1.07 19.54 5.38
C GLY A 91 -0.84 19.18 6.85
N SER A 92 -1.54 18.20 7.40
CA SER A 92 -1.30 17.75 8.78
C SER A 92 -0.11 16.79 8.92
N ALA A 93 0.49 16.76 10.10
CA ALA A 93 1.47 15.74 10.44
C ALA A 93 0.87 14.31 10.38
N GLY A 94 -0.43 14.18 10.62
CA GLY A 94 -1.16 12.92 10.58
C GLY A 94 -1.26 12.31 9.20
N SER A 95 -1.25 13.13 8.14
CA SER A 95 -1.28 12.67 6.76
C SER A 95 0.06 12.14 6.24
N GLN A 96 1.17 12.42 6.93
CA GLN A 96 2.51 12.03 6.47
C GLN A 96 2.74 10.52 6.59
N ILE A 97 3.52 9.98 5.65
CA ILE A 97 3.95 8.58 5.64
C ILE A 97 4.95 8.36 6.78
N ALA A 98 5.00 7.14 7.32
CA ALA A 98 6.02 6.74 8.28
C ALA A 98 7.43 6.99 7.70
N ALA A 99 8.25 7.77 8.42
CA ALA A 99 9.55 8.22 7.92
C ALA A 99 10.49 7.07 7.56
N GLU A 100 10.36 5.94 8.27
CA GLU A 100 11.14 4.71 8.06
C GLU A 100 10.88 4.08 6.69
N LEU A 101 9.77 4.41 6.04
CA LEU A 101 9.40 3.87 4.72
C LEU A 101 9.92 4.72 3.57
N LEU A 102 10.32 5.96 3.82
CA LEU A 102 10.76 6.88 2.78
C LEU A 102 12.29 6.85 2.61
N PRO A 103 12.82 7.07 1.40
CA PRO A 103 14.27 7.08 1.15
C PRO A 103 14.96 8.30 1.75
N LYS A 104 14.23 9.36 2.00
CA LYS A 104 14.63 10.62 2.61
C LYS A 104 13.44 11.32 3.25
N ALA A 105 13.69 12.33 4.07
CA ALA A 105 12.61 13.19 4.56
C ALA A 105 11.94 13.93 3.38
N VAL A 106 10.65 13.73 3.23
CA VAL A 106 9.81 14.34 2.19
C VAL A 106 8.48 14.74 2.81
N GLU A 107 8.03 15.95 2.52
CA GLU A 107 6.64 16.36 2.79
C GLU A 107 5.76 16.02 1.60
N LEU A 108 4.53 15.60 1.87
CA LEU A 108 3.57 15.28 0.81
C LEU A 108 3.06 16.55 0.13
N ASP A 109 3.12 16.57 -1.20
CA ASP A 109 2.45 17.57 -2.03
C ASP A 109 0.96 17.23 -2.15
N HIS A 110 0.19 17.72 -1.19
CA HIS A 110 -1.23 17.39 -1.10
C HIS A 110 -2.06 17.93 -2.27
N GLU A 111 -1.65 19.02 -2.90
CA GLU A 111 -2.34 19.58 -4.08
C GLU A 111 -2.15 18.66 -5.28
N LEU A 112 -0.91 18.27 -5.58
CA LEU A 112 -0.58 17.31 -6.62
C LEU A 112 -1.33 15.97 -6.42
N LEU A 113 -1.27 15.44 -5.20
CA LEU A 113 -1.88 14.15 -4.86
C LEU A 113 -3.41 14.20 -4.99
N LEU A 114 -4.07 15.23 -4.48
CA LEU A 114 -5.52 15.41 -4.59
C LEU A 114 -5.99 15.68 -6.02
N ALA A 115 -5.11 16.19 -6.89
CA ALA A 115 -5.35 16.31 -8.32
C ALA A 115 -5.18 14.98 -9.09
N GLY A 116 -4.78 13.89 -8.40
CA GLY A 116 -4.57 12.56 -8.99
C GLY A 116 -3.16 12.34 -9.55
N GLY A 117 -2.22 13.24 -9.25
CA GLY A 117 -0.82 13.13 -9.65
C GLY A 117 -0.04 12.12 -8.79
N PHE A 118 1.15 11.79 -9.27
CA PHE A 118 2.15 10.96 -8.58
C PHE A 118 3.31 11.86 -8.16
N GLN A 119 3.59 11.89 -6.86
CA GLN A 119 4.75 12.60 -6.31
C GLN A 119 5.96 11.67 -6.29
N GLU A 120 7.01 12.01 -7.02
CA GLU A 120 8.27 11.29 -6.95
C GLU A 120 8.99 11.60 -5.62
N VAL A 121 9.40 10.56 -4.90
CA VAL A 121 10.12 10.67 -3.62
C VAL A 121 11.50 10.02 -3.66
N GLY A 122 11.75 9.22 -4.66
CA GLY A 122 13.03 8.56 -4.94
C GLY A 122 13.06 7.93 -6.33
N PRO A 123 14.20 7.39 -6.77
CA PRO A 123 14.28 6.66 -8.04
C PRO A 123 13.27 5.52 -8.08
N ALA A 124 12.39 5.52 -9.09
CA ALA A 124 11.28 4.56 -9.26
C ALA A 124 10.34 4.46 -8.03
N GLU A 125 10.28 5.52 -7.20
CA GLU A 125 9.48 5.52 -5.97
C GLU A 125 8.56 6.73 -5.93
N HIS A 126 7.25 6.47 -5.81
CA HIS A 126 6.21 7.49 -5.93
C HIS A 126 5.18 7.38 -4.81
N VAL A 127 4.54 8.50 -4.51
CA VAL A 127 3.35 8.57 -3.66
C VAL A 127 2.15 8.90 -4.53
N MET A 128 1.01 8.26 -4.26
CA MET A 128 -0.27 8.57 -4.88
C MET A 128 -1.40 8.59 -3.87
N TYR A 129 -2.44 9.35 -4.15
CA TYR A 129 -3.67 9.41 -3.37
C TYR A 129 -4.75 8.47 -3.91
N LYS A 130 -5.50 7.87 -2.99
CA LYS A 130 -6.75 7.16 -3.32
C LYS A 130 -7.92 7.68 -2.50
N SER A 131 -9.10 7.77 -3.10
CA SER A 131 -10.32 8.26 -2.46
C SER A 131 -11.20 7.17 -1.84
N ARG A 132 -10.98 5.90 -2.17
CA ARG A 132 -11.80 4.75 -1.74
C ARG A 132 -10.89 3.65 -1.16
N TRP A 133 -11.48 2.50 -0.83
CA TRP A 133 -10.73 1.38 -0.22
C TRP A 133 -9.65 0.86 -1.16
N GLY A 134 -10.02 0.55 -2.39
CA GLY A 134 -9.11 0.04 -3.39
C GLY A 134 -8.19 1.12 -3.97
N ALA A 135 -6.96 0.74 -4.25
CA ALA A 135 -5.94 1.64 -4.79
C ALA A 135 -6.14 1.93 -6.28
N PHE A 136 -6.86 1.08 -7.00
CA PHE A 136 -7.12 1.25 -8.43
C PHE A 136 -8.40 2.01 -8.73
N TYR A 137 -9.31 2.13 -7.76
CA TYR A 137 -10.60 2.78 -7.99
C TYR A 137 -10.45 4.28 -8.29
N GLY A 138 -10.69 4.66 -9.54
CA GLY A 138 -10.63 6.05 -9.99
C GLY A 138 -9.25 6.70 -9.87
N THR A 139 -8.19 5.93 -10.02
CA THR A 139 -6.80 6.38 -9.96
C THR A 139 -6.03 5.99 -11.22
N GLY A 140 -4.85 6.57 -11.43
CA GLY A 140 -3.92 6.20 -12.49
C GLY A 140 -2.98 5.04 -12.16
N LEU A 141 -3.21 4.29 -11.06
CA LEU A 141 -2.26 3.28 -10.58
C LEU A 141 -1.96 2.18 -11.59
N GLU A 142 -2.98 1.64 -12.25
CA GLU A 142 -2.80 0.58 -13.24
C GLU A 142 -1.88 1.04 -14.39
N GLN A 143 -2.17 2.22 -14.97
CA GLN A 143 -1.35 2.78 -16.04
C GLN A 143 0.09 2.98 -15.58
N HIS A 144 0.30 3.60 -14.41
CA HIS A 144 1.61 3.85 -13.83
C HIS A 144 2.43 2.56 -13.64
N LEU A 145 1.81 1.50 -13.13
CA LEU A 145 2.44 0.20 -12.95
C LEU A 145 2.78 -0.48 -14.28
N ARG A 146 1.87 -0.44 -15.27
CA ARG A 146 2.12 -1.00 -16.59
C ARG A 146 3.24 -0.26 -17.34
N GLU A 147 3.27 1.05 -17.26
CA GLU A 147 4.33 1.89 -17.84
C GLU A 147 5.70 1.62 -17.20
N SER A 148 5.73 1.24 -15.92
CA SER A 148 6.96 0.80 -15.25
C SER A 148 7.37 -0.65 -15.58
N GLY A 149 6.60 -1.36 -16.42
CA GLY A 149 6.85 -2.75 -16.78
C GLY A 149 6.46 -3.76 -15.70
N SER A 150 5.66 -3.36 -14.72
CA SER A 150 5.25 -4.23 -13.61
C SER A 150 4.07 -5.11 -14.00
N ASP A 151 4.17 -6.41 -13.71
CA ASP A 151 3.10 -7.40 -13.84
C ASP A 151 2.85 -8.16 -12.53
N THR A 152 3.72 -8.00 -11.56
CA THR A 152 3.66 -8.61 -10.23
C THR A 152 3.58 -7.53 -9.16
N LEU A 153 2.60 -7.61 -8.27
CA LEU A 153 2.41 -6.62 -7.20
C LEU A 153 2.59 -7.25 -5.83
N VAL A 154 3.47 -6.65 -5.03
CA VAL A 154 3.72 -7.05 -3.65
C VAL A 154 3.03 -6.06 -2.73
N PHE A 155 2.07 -6.55 -1.94
CA PHE A 155 1.25 -5.73 -1.05
C PHE A 155 1.71 -5.81 0.40
N ALA A 156 1.82 -4.64 1.04
CA ALA A 156 2.03 -4.46 2.46
C ALA A 156 1.28 -3.21 2.95
N GLY A 157 1.17 -3.00 4.26
CA GLY A 157 0.57 -1.77 4.81
C GLY A 157 -0.56 -1.97 5.81
N CYS A 158 -1.51 -1.03 5.82
CA CYS A 158 -2.58 -0.89 6.82
C CYS A 158 -3.96 -0.81 6.15
N ASN A 159 -4.96 -1.50 6.65
CA ASN A 159 -5.02 -2.75 7.37
C ASN A 159 -5.73 -3.78 6.50
N PHE A 160 -5.33 -5.02 6.58
CA PHE A 160 -5.73 -6.08 5.62
C PHE A 160 -7.25 -6.16 5.36
N PRO A 161 -8.16 -6.15 6.35
CA PRO A 161 -9.59 -6.32 6.08
C PRO A 161 -10.21 -5.30 5.12
N ASN A 162 -9.55 -4.15 4.92
CA ASN A 162 -10.08 -3.00 4.19
C ASN A 162 -9.25 -2.70 2.92
N CYS A 163 -8.41 -1.67 2.99
CA CYS A 163 -7.73 -1.12 1.82
C CYS A 163 -6.79 -2.09 1.10
N PRO A 164 -5.90 -2.81 1.78
CA PRO A 164 -5.05 -3.79 1.11
C PRO A 164 -5.85 -4.93 0.48
N ARG A 165 -6.82 -5.51 1.20
CA ARG A 165 -7.66 -6.60 0.66
C ARG A 165 -8.38 -6.17 -0.60
N THR A 166 -9.05 -5.00 -0.59
CA THR A 166 -9.73 -4.47 -1.76
C THR A 166 -8.76 -4.25 -2.92
N SER A 167 -7.58 -3.68 -2.65
CA SER A 167 -6.56 -3.42 -3.68
C SER A 167 -6.00 -4.71 -4.29
N ILE A 168 -5.85 -5.77 -3.48
CA ILE A 168 -5.42 -7.10 -3.95
C ILE A 168 -6.46 -7.70 -4.91
N TYR A 169 -7.76 -7.61 -4.57
CA TYR A 169 -8.84 -8.07 -5.44
C TYR A 169 -8.88 -7.27 -6.74
N GLU A 170 -8.79 -5.93 -6.65
CA GLU A 170 -8.72 -5.06 -7.83
C GLU A 170 -7.51 -5.36 -8.73
N ALA A 171 -6.36 -5.71 -8.14
CA ALA A 171 -5.16 -6.11 -8.88
C ALA A 171 -5.37 -7.46 -9.60
N SER A 172 -5.97 -8.43 -8.91
CA SER A 172 -6.30 -9.74 -9.47
C SER A 172 -7.25 -9.62 -10.66
N GLU A 173 -8.29 -8.76 -10.56
CA GLU A 173 -9.24 -8.49 -11.66
C GLU A 173 -8.60 -7.76 -12.87
N ARG A 174 -7.36 -7.30 -12.74
CA ARG A 174 -6.54 -6.65 -13.77
C ARG A 174 -5.37 -7.50 -14.25
N ASP A 175 -5.45 -8.79 -13.99
CA ASP A 175 -4.43 -9.76 -14.40
C ASP A 175 -3.00 -9.45 -13.88
N PHE A 176 -2.89 -8.81 -12.71
CA PHE A 176 -1.63 -8.75 -12.00
C PHE A 176 -1.40 -10.02 -11.18
N ARG A 177 -0.19 -10.54 -11.20
CA ARG A 177 0.27 -11.51 -10.21
C ARG A 177 0.40 -10.82 -8.86
N THR A 178 -0.05 -11.45 -7.79
CA THR A 178 -0.15 -10.79 -6.49
C THR A 178 0.57 -11.56 -5.40
N VAL A 179 1.31 -10.81 -4.59
CA VAL A 179 1.97 -11.29 -3.36
C VAL A 179 1.46 -10.45 -2.20
N LEU A 180 1.09 -11.10 -1.11
CA LEU A 180 0.76 -10.48 0.17
C LEU A 180 1.83 -10.85 1.19
N VAL A 181 2.50 -9.85 1.77
CA VAL A 181 3.53 -10.08 2.80
C VAL A 181 2.88 -10.09 4.18
N SER A 182 2.74 -11.29 4.75
CA SER A 182 1.87 -11.55 5.90
C SER A 182 2.30 -10.87 7.21
N ASP A 183 3.58 -10.67 7.42
CA ASP A 183 4.18 -9.98 8.57
C ASP A 183 4.55 -8.52 8.31
N ALA A 184 4.31 -8.04 7.08
CA ALA A 184 4.41 -6.64 6.69
C ALA A 184 3.03 -5.96 6.49
N ILE A 185 1.96 -6.55 7.02
CA ILE A 185 0.61 -6.00 6.94
C ILE A 185 -0.10 -6.14 8.27
N SER A 186 -0.83 -5.10 8.69
CA SER A 186 -1.63 -5.17 9.91
C SER A 186 -3.00 -5.82 9.68
N GLY A 187 -3.54 -6.46 10.70
CA GLY A 187 -4.90 -6.98 10.71
C GLY A 187 -5.15 -8.19 9.80
N LEU A 188 -4.11 -8.90 9.36
CA LEU A 188 -4.27 -10.17 8.64
C LEU A 188 -4.79 -11.25 9.62
N TYR A 189 -5.70 -12.07 9.15
CA TYR A 189 -6.28 -13.21 9.87
C TYR A 189 -6.29 -14.45 8.97
N ASP A 190 -6.27 -15.64 9.59
CA ASP A 190 -6.05 -16.92 8.89
C ASP A 190 -7.00 -17.13 7.72
N ARG A 191 -8.31 -16.97 7.95
CA ARG A 191 -9.31 -17.12 6.89
C ARG A 191 -9.11 -16.11 5.75
N GLY A 192 -8.70 -14.87 6.05
CA GLY A 192 -8.41 -13.85 5.03
C GLY A 192 -7.21 -14.24 4.17
N ALA A 193 -6.18 -14.83 4.78
CA ALA A 193 -5.03 -15.38 4.06
C ALA A 193 -5.43 -16.57 3.17
N GLU A 194 -6.30 -17.46 3.66
CA GLU A 194 -6.85 -18.58 2.88
C GLU A 194 -7.68 -18.10 1.68
N GLU A 195 -8.55 -17.12 1.89
CA GLU A 195 -9.36 -16.51 0.84
C GLU A 195 -8.50 -15.84 -0.24
N CYS A 196 -7.40 -15.19 0.14
CA CYS A 196 -6.41 -14.65 -0.81
C CYS A 196 -5.74 -15.79 -1.62
N ARG A 197 -5.26 -16.85 -0.95
CA ARG A 197 -4.66 -18.00 -1.66
C ARG A 197 -5.63 -18.65 -2.64
N ALA A 198 -6.91 -18.70 -2.31
CA ALA A 198 -7.94 -19.30 -3.16
C ALA A 198 -8.15 -18.56 -4.50
N ILE A 199 -7.76 -17.28 -4.58
CA ILE A 199 -7.80 -16.48 -5.82
C ILE A 199 -6.40 -16.30 -6.46
N GLY A 200 -5.42 -17.11 -6.07
CA GLY A 200 -4.08 -17.08 -6.67
C GLY A 200 -3.10 -16.09 -6.06
N VAL A 201 -3.43 -15.46 -4.92
CA VAL A 201 -2.50 -14.58 -4.20
C VAL A 201 -1.45 -15.42 -3.48
N HIS A 202 -0.18 -15.12 -3.66
CA HIS A 202 0.92 -15.74 -2.91
C HIS A 202 1.07 -15.05 -1.56
N VAL A 203 0.71 -15.71 -0.48
CA VAL A 203 0.86 -15.19 0.89
C VAL A 203 2.16 -15.70 1.46
N LEU A 204 3.14 -14.81 1.57
CA LEU A 204 4.51 -15.08 1.98
C LEU A 204 4.87 -14.29 3.24
N GLU A 205 5.80 -14.78 4.04
CA GLU A 205 6.46 -13.98 5.07
C GLU A 205 7.54 -13.08 4.43
N LEU A 206 7.98 -12.06 5.18
CA LEU A 206 9.05 -11.17 4.73
C LEU A 206 10.31 -11.93 4.31
N SER A 207 10.73 -12.92 5.12
CA SER A 207 11.91 -13.75 4.83
C SER A 207 11.79 -14.46 3.49
N GLU A 208 10.66 -15.11 3.23
CA GLU A 208 10.38 -15.81 1.97
C GLU A 208 10.33 -14.83 0.79
N THR A 209 9.75 -13.64 1.01
CA THR A 209 9.67 -12.59 -0.01
C THR A 209 11.06 -12.04 -0.36
N LEU A 210 11.92 -11.84 0.64
CA LEU A 210 13.29 -11.38 0.40
C LEU A 210 14.14 -12.43 -0.32
N ASP A 211 13.99 -13.70 0.03
CA ASP A 211 14.66 -14.82 -0.66
C ASP A 211 14.19 -14.92 -2.11
N TRP A 212 12.89 -14.84 -2.35
CA TRP A 212 12.32 -14.80 -3.70
C TRP A 212 12.84 -13.61 -4.52
N LEU A 213 12.89 -12.41 -3.93
CA LEU A 213 13.47 -11.24 -4.58
C LEU A 213 14.97 -11.39 -4.86
N ALA A 214 15.71 -12.16 -4.08
CA ALA A 214 17.14 -12.37 -4.29
C ALA A 214 17.47 -13.40 -5.40
N CYS A 215 16.52 -14.29 -5.73
CA CYS A 215 16.69 -15.26 -6.80
C CYS A 215 16.67 -14.55 -8.17
N ARG A 216 17.73 -14.76 -8.97
CA ARG A 216 17.86 -14.27 -10.36
C ARG A 216 17.48 -15.36 -11.34
#